data_6cdf1c37dcddabfdcec97800f63d8603
#
_entry.id   6cdf1c37dcddabfdcec97800f63d8603
#
_cell.length_a   1.000
_cell.length_b   1.000
_cell.length_c   1.000
_cell.angle_alpha   90.00
_cell.angle_beta   90.00
_cell.angle_gamma   90.00
#
_symmetry.space_group_name_H-M   'P 1'
#
loop_
_entity.id
_entity.type
_entity.pdbx_description
1 polymer ?
#
loop_
_entity_poly.entity_id
_entity_poly.type
_entity_poly.pdbx_seq_one_letter_code
_entity_poly.pdbx_strand_id
1 'polypeptide(L)'
;MKFLDPACGCGSFLVVAYKELRKLELGIHKQIQRLEGKDEKYRGTVLDVVAVFNRDINVDSFYGIDLFEFPIRIAEVALWLTDHQANIELQNEFGLYYARLPLIRTPHIIQGNALTLDWETVISKTELSYIFGNPPFGGSQFRSKAQNDDMDAVFGGKLKIYKNLDYVSSWYIKALEYIQNTQIEVAFVSTNSITQGAQVAVLWEYLLANGLCINFAHRSFHWSNLARGKAGVTVVIIGFAIFNRGRKALFEYIKASDEPIETKPIHINPYLVDADDTLIKTRKAPLCNAPKIIKGNIPVDNSFLLLTDAEKEEYIIMEPNGAKYIRPFIGAKELIYDIKRWCFWLVDVDPSEFRNLPLLRERIEGVRRFRLASKKEATRKYAELPFLFMEIRQPKRPYLAIPEVSSINRKYIPMSFFEPNVITNSKLRMIEGANLYHFGVLQSAMHMTWTRQVCGRLRLDFQYSNDVVYNNFVWPQDPRHQDVQIVSKAAEEILAIREQHPRSSLADLYDLLAMPKDLLDAHKRLDKAVDRCYRREAFKTDAERLRFLFERYIALTASEAKP
;
A
#
# COMPACT_ATOMS: atom_id res chain seq x y z
N MET A 1 -21.57 21.10 18.06
CA MET A 1 -20.54 20.24 17.46
C MET A 1 -19.29 21.05 17.16
N LYS A 2 -18.10 20.55 17.47
CA LYS A 2 -16.80 21.20 17.17
C LYS A 2 -15.89 20.24 16.39
N PHE A 3 -15.07 20.80 15.50
CA PHE A 3 -14.30 20.07 14.48
C PHE A 3 -12.84 20.49 14.50
N LEU A 4 -11.91 19.55 14.40
CA LEU A 4 -10.47 19.80 14.33
C LEU A 4 -9.85 19.15 13.09
N ASP A 5 -9.10 19.95 12.31
CA ASP A 5 -8.18 19.45 11.30
C ASP A 5 -6.73 19.72 11.74
N PRO A 6 -5.98 18.68 12.18
CA PRO A 6 -4.62 18.86 12.70
C PRO A 6 -3.55 18.98 11.59
N ALA A 7 -3.94 19.18 10.34
CA ALA A 7 -3.06 19.44 9.21
C ALA A 7 -3.81 20.21 8.12
N CYS A 8 -4.45 21.33 8.52
CA CYS A 8 -5.52 21.94 7.73
C CYS A 8 -5.05 22.60 6.41
N GLY A 9 -3.77 22.93 6.27
CA GLY A 9 -3.29 23.65 5.10
C GLY A 9 -4.08 24.93 4.87
N CYS A 10 -4.54 25.13 3.63
CA CYS A 10 -5.41 26.25 3.25
C CYS A 10 -6.90 26.02 3.63
N GLY A 11 -7.20 25.08 4.53
CA GLY A 11 -8.53 24.85 5.07
C GLY A 11 -9.50 24.08 4.17
N SER A 12 -9.03 23.37 3.15
CA SER A 12 -9.91 22.72 2.17
C SER A 12 -10.91 21.76 2.81
N PHE A 13 -10.51 20.93 3.78
CA PHE A 13 -11.40 20.03 4.49
C PHE A 13 -12.37 20.77 5.40
N LEU A 14 -11.91 21.80 6.11
CA LEU A 14 -12.75 22.64 6.98
C LEU A 14 -13.84 23.34 6.16
N VAL A 15 -13.47 23.94 5.02
CA VAL A 15 -14.38 24.64 4.10
C VAL A 15 -15.46 23.70 3.55
N VAL A 16 -15.05 22.52 3.07
CA VAL A 16 -16.02 21.54 2.53
C VAL A 16 -16.94 21.04 3.63
N ALA A 17 -16.39 20.68 4.80
CA ALA A 17 -17.20 20.25 5.94
C ALA A 17 -18.19 21.33 6.38
N TYR A 18 -17.75 22.58 6.49
CA TYR A 18 -18.62 23.71 6.82
C TYR A 18 -19.75 23.85 5.80
N LYS A 19 -19.43 23.86 4.50
CA LYS A 19 -20.40 23.99 3.42
C LYS A 19 -21.46 22.87 3.45
N GLU A 20 -21.06 21.62 3.60
CA GLU A 20 -21.98 20.49 3.61
C GLU A 20 -22.86 20.47 4.88
N LEU A 21 -22.32 20.84 6.03
CA LEU A 21 -23.10 20.97 7.27
C LEU A 21 -24.13 22.10 7.16
N ARG A 22 -23.79 23.22 6.53
CA ARG A 22 -24.72 24.34 6.27
C ARG A 22 -25.83 23.96 5.32
N LYS A 23 -25.54 23.16 4.28
CA LYS A 23 -26.58 22.60 3.40
C LYS A 23 -27.50 21.64 4.14
N LEU A 24 -26.95 20.79 5.02
CA LEU A 24 -27.75 19.90 5.84
C LEU A 24 -28.68 20.69 6.78
N GLU A 25 -28.15 21.71 7.46
CA GLU A 25 -28.91 22.61 8.32
C GLU A 25 -30.09 23.26 7.55
N LEU A 26 -29.82 23.80 6.36
CA LEU A 26 -30.83 24.36 5.46
C LEU A 26 -31.91 23.32 5.08
N GLY A 27 -31.50 22.09 4.78
CA GLY A 27 -32.41 20.98 4.47
C GLY A 27 -33.32 20.61 5.64
N ILE A 28 -32.79 20.58 6.84
CA ILE A 28 -33.55 20.32 8.07
C ILE A 28 -34.58 21.41 8.32
N HIS A 29 -34.21 22.69 8.19
CA HIS A 29 -35.12 23.79 8.37
C HIS A 29 -36.28 23.76 7.35
N LYS A 30 -36.00 23.47 6.08
CA LYS A 30 -37.03 23.27 5.06
C LYS A 30 -37.99 22.16 5.43
N GLN A 31 -37.49 21.05 5.97
CA GLN A 31 -38.33 19.92 6.35
C GLN A 31 -39.20 20.25 7.59
N ILE A 32 -38.64 20.96 8.58
CA ILE A 32 -39.41 21.42 9.74
C ILE A 32 -40.54 22.34 9.29
N GLN A 33 -40.30 23.34 8.43
CA GLN A 33 -41.37 24.22 7.91
C GLN A 33 -42.47 23.46 7.20
N ARG A 34 -42.14 22.44 6.37
CA ARG A 34 -43.13 21.58 5.72
C ARG A 34 -44.01 20.80 6.72
N LEU A 35 -43.37 20.29 7.77
CA LEU A 35 -44.08 19.53 8.81
C LEU A 35 -45.00 20.41 9.69
N GLU A 36 -44.61 21.67 9.88
CA GLU A 36 -45.43 22.64 10.64
C GLU A 36 -46.59 23.25 9.83
N GLY A 37 -46.78 22.86 8.55
CA GLY A 37 -47.85 23.34 7.70
C GLY A 37 -47.78 24.83 7.37
N LYS A 38 -46.62 25.43 7.52
CA LYS A 38 -46.39 26.84 7.13
C LYS A 38 -46.16 26.89 5.61
N ASP A 39 -47.26 27.07 4.86
CA ASP A 39 -47.24 27.28 3.40
C ASP A 39 -46.35 28.45 3.01
N GLU A 40 -45.88 28.45 1.75
CA GLU A 40 -44.98 29.44 1.13
C GLU A 40 -45.38 30.92 1.34
N LYS A 41 -46.59 31.20 1.80
CA LYS A 41 -47.10 32.54 2.10
C LYS A 41 -46.68 33.10 3.46
N TYR A 42 -46.26 32.26 4.42
CA TYR A 42 -45.73 32.74 5.70
C TYR A 42 -44.20 32.70 5.70
N ARG A 43 -43.61 33.64 5.02
CA ARG A 43 -42.18 33.99 5.24
C ARG A 43 -42.09 34.49 6.67
N GLY A 44 -41.44 33.69 7.52
CA GLY A 44 -41.47 33.73 8.97
C GLY A 44 -41.32 35.09 9.64
N THR A 45 -41.89 35.23 10.81
CA THR A 45 -41.68 36.40 11.65
C THR A 45 -40.20 36.53 12.00
N VAL A 46 -39.73 37.77 12.26
CA VAL A 46 -38.32 38.08 12.65
C VAL A 46 -37.85 37.22 13.82
N LEU A 47 -38.76 36.79 14.72
CA LEU A 47 -38.48 35.90 15.87
C LEU A 47 -38.19 34.47 15.47
N ASP A 48 -38.90 33.89 14.49
CA ASP A 48 -38.62 32.55 13.96
C ASP A 48 -37.27 32.51 13.25
N VAL A 49 -36.93 33.61 12.61
CA VAL A 49 -35.64 33.78 11.93
C VAL A 49 -34.48 33.91 12.92
N VAL A 50 -34.65 34.64 14.03
CA VAL A 50 -33.64 34.75 15.10
C VAL A 50 -33.40 33.38 15.77
N ALA A 51 -34.44 32.55 15.92
CA ALA A 51 -34.30 31.18 16.43
C ALA A 51 -33.53 30.26 15.44
N VAL A 52 -33.78 30.42 14.14
CA VAL A 52 -33.01 29.77 13.06
C VAL A 52 -31.55 30.23 13.04
N PHE A 53 -31.25 31.44 13.51
CA PHE A 53 -29.92 32.05 13.52
C PHE A 53 -29.13 31.85 14.84
N ASN A 54 -29.76 31.30 15.89
CA ASN A 54 -29.03 30.81 17.10
C ASN A 54 -28.45 29.42 16.83
N ARG A 55 -27.52 29.36 15.93
CA ARG A 55 -27.00 28.15 15.28
C ARG A 55 -26.00 27.38 16.10
N ASP A 56 -26.08 26.07 15.97
CA ASP A 56 -25.09 25.16 16.54
C ASP A 56 -23.81 25.07 15.70
N ILE A 57 -23.83 25.46 14.40
CA ILE A 57 -22.71 25.37 13.48
C ILE A 57 -22.31 26.75 12.94
N ASN A 58 -21.18 27.25 13.40
CA ASN A 58 -20.59 28.52 12.98
C ASN A 58 -19.12 28.32 12.64
N VAL A 59 -18.46 29.31 12.05
CA VAL A 59 -17.03 29.26 11.74
C VAL A 59 -16.15 29.06 12.97
N ASP A 60 -16.57 29.54 14.17
CA ASP A 60 -15.90 29.34 15.44
C ASP A 60 -16.01 27.90 16.00
N SER A 61 -16.80 27.06 15.35
CA SER A 61 -16.83 25.62 15.62
C SER A 61 -15.67 24.85 14.95
N PHE A 62 -14.88 25.52 14.12
CA PHE A 62 -13.82 24.92 13.34
C PHE A 62 -12.44 25.31 13.84
N TYR A 63 -11.65 24.30 14.13
CA TYR A 63 -10.29 24.38 14.66
C TYR A 63 -9.32 23.78 13.63
N GLY A 64 -8.14 24.39 13.52
CA GLY A 64 -7.10 23.90 12.60
C GLY A 64 -5.71 24.11 13.17
N ILE A 65 -4.79 23.23 12.75
CA ILE A 65 -3.36 23.36 13.02
C ILE A 65 -2.62 23.28 11.70
N ASP A 66 -1.72 24.21 11.43
CA ASP A 66 -0.79 24.12 10.32
C ASP A 66 0.59 24.65 10.71
N LEU A 67 1.63 24.15 10.05
CA LEU A 67 3.02 24.54 10.31
C LEU A 67 3.34 25.96 9.84
N PHE A 68 2.65 26.44 8.80
CA PHE A 68 2.95 27.69 8.11
C PHE A 68 1.84 28.72 8.27
N GLU A 69 2.21 29.97 8.50
CA GLU A 69 1.26 31.07 8.69
C GLU A 69 0.43 31.37 7.44
N PHE A 70 1.04 31.36 6.26
CA PHE A 70 0.36 31.75 5.02
C PHE A 70 -0.86 30.87 4.68
N PRO A 71 -0.78 29.51 4.70
CA PRO A 71 -1.95 28.66 4.57
C PRO A 71 -3.05 28.93 5.60
N ILE A 72 -2.69 29.24 6.85
CA ILE A 72 -3.63 29.55 7.92
C ILE A 72 -4.48 30.76 7.55
N ARG A 73 -3.85 31.87 7.10
CA ARG A 73 -4.59 33.07 6.67
C ARG A 73 -5.51 32.80 5.49
N ILE A 74 -5.11 31.93 4.57
CA ILE A 74 -5.99 31.50 3.46
C ILE A 74 -7.19 30.72 4.03
N ALA A 75 -6.97 29.80 4.96
CA ALA A 75 -8.03 28.99 5.56
C ALA A 75 -9.07 29.84 6.30
N GLU A 76 -8.62 30.83 7.08
CA GLU A 76 -9.49 31.78 7.77
C GLU A 76 -10.38 32.55 6.79
N VAL A 77 -9.77 33.14 5.76
CA VAL A 77 -10.52 33.88 4.72
C VAL A 77 -11.49 32.97 3.96
N ALA A 78 -11.06 31.76 3.60
CA ALA A 78 -11.87 30.79 2.89
C ALA A 78 -13.11 30.37 3.70
N LEU A 79 -12.97 30.14 5.01
CA LEU A 79 -14.09 29.84 5.89
C LEU A 79 -15.06 31.03 6.00
N TRP A 80 -14.59 32.26 6.14
CA TRP A 80 -15.45 33.45 6.15
C TRP A 80 -16.20 33.65 4.83
N LEU A 81 -15.53 33.46 3.70
CA LEU A 81 -16.19 33.52 2.39
C LEU A 81 -17.26 32.44 2.25
N THR A 82 -17.00 31.24 2.76
CA THR A 82 -17.96 30.13 2.73
C THR A 82 -19.16 30.42 3.64
N ASP A 83 -18.94 31.00 4.83
CA ASP A 83 -20.03 31.46 5.71
C ASP A 83 -20.88 32.51 5.01
N HIS A 84 -20.25 33.48 4.38
CA HIS A 84 -20.97 34.52 3.63
C HIS A 84 -21.80 33.92 2.49
N GLN A 85 -21.26 32.99 1.69
CA GLN A 85 -22.00 32.31 0.63
C GLN A 85 -23.19 31.53 1.18
N ALA A 86 -23.00 30.76 2.26
CA ALA A 86 -24.07 30.00 2.89
C ALA A 86 -25.17 30.92 3.47
N ASN A 87 -24.81 32.09 3.95
CA ASN A 87 -25.76 33.10 4.44
C ASN A 87 -26.57 33.72 3.28
N ILE A 88 -25.95 33.93 2.11
CA ILE A 88 -26.67 34.36 0.89
C ILE A 88 -27.63 33.27 0.42
N GLU A 89 -27.23 32.00 0.40
CA GLU A 89 -28.12 30.90 0.02
C GLU A 89 -29.35 30.85 0.94
N LEU A 90 -29.15 30.96 2.25
CA LEU A 90 -30.20 30.97 3.25
C LEU A 90 -31.14 32.18 3.04
N GLN A 91 -30.59 33.37 2.79
CA GLN A 91 -31.32 34.59 2.53
C GLN A 91 -32.20 34.46 1.29
N ASN A 92 -31.68 33.93 0.20
CA ASN A 92 -32.43 33.73 -1.04
C ASN A 92 -33.61 32.77 -0.85
N GLU A 93 -33.41 31.72 -0.02
CA GLU A 93 -34.45 30.73 0.22
C GLU A 93 -35.59 31.23 1.09
N PHE A 94 -35.28 31.97 2.16
CA PHE A 94 -36.26 32.44 3.14
C PHE A 94 -36.73 33.89 2.91
N GLY A 95 -36.16 34.60 1.91
CA GLY A 95 -36.57 35.95 1.54
C GLY A 95 -36.25 37.03 2.55
N LEU A 96 -35.23 36.86 3.36
CA LEU A 96 -34.86 37.74 4.45
C LEU A 96 -33.50 38.41 4.17
N TYR A 97 -33.48 39.74 4.35
CA TYR A 97 -32.20 40.47 4.28
C TYR A 97 -31.44 40.30 5.60
N TYR A 98 -30.34 39.61 5.53
CA TYR A 98 -29.45 39.40 6.69
C TYR A 98 -28.04 39.93 6.37
N ALA A 99 -27.80 41.18 6.76
CA ALA A 99 -26.47 41.74 6.71
C ALA A 99 -25.68 41.34 7.97
N ARG A 100 -25.06 40.14 7.98
CA ARG A 100 -24.06 39.81 8.97
C ARG A 100 -22.69 40.19 8.46
N LEU A 101 -22.05 41.16 9.13
CA LEU A 101 -20.62 41.36 8.95
C LEU A 101 -19.89 40.07 9.42
N PRO A 102 -19.07 39.42 8.58
CA PRO A 102 -18.47 38.10 8.87
C PRO A 102 -17.46 38.10 10.01
N LEU A 103 -17.21 39.26 10.65
CA LEU A 103 -16.10 39.47 11.57
C LEU A 103 -16.41 39.24 13.06
N ILE A 104 -17.62 38.79 13.43
CA ILE A 104 -18.00 38.62 14.83
C ILE A 104 -17.47 37.29 15.41
N ARG A 105 -17.33 36.26 14.57
CA ARG A 105 -16.82 34.95 14.95
C ARG A 105 -15.68 34.54 14.04
N THR A 106 -14.59 34.04 14.61
CA THR A 106 -13.39 33.64 13.88
C THR A 106 -13.16 32.14 14.02
N PRO A 107 -12.73 31.46 12.96
CA PRO A 107 -12.25 30.09 13.09
C PRO A 107 -10.97 30.07 13.97
N HIS A 108 -10.76 28.98 14.67
CA HIS A 108 -9.63 28.82 15.59
C HIS A 108 -8.50 28.04 14.90
N ILE A 109 -7.76 28.73 14.02
CA ILE A 109 -6.65 28.12 13.29
C ILE A 109 -5.33 28.66 13.85
N ILE A 110 -4.46 27.76 14.32
CA ILE A 110 -3.21 28.12 14.96
C ILE A 110 -1.99 27.63 14.20
N GLN A 111 -0.91 28.39 14.31
CA GLN A 111 0.38 27.98 13.78
C GLN A 111 1.10 27.08 14.76
N GLY A 112 1.51 25.88 14.30
CA GLY A 112 2.28 24.95 15.10
C GLY A 112 2.51 23.62 14.41
N ASN A 113 3.44 22.84 14.94
CA ASN A 113 3.63 21.47 14.51
C ASN A 113 2.67 20.56 15.29
N ALA A 114 1.65 20.03 14.63
CA ALA A 114 0.63 19.17 15.24
C ALA A 114 1.20 17.92 15.93
N LEU A 115 2.39 17.45 15.54
CA LEU A 115 3.01 16.28 16.15
C LEU A 115 3.70 16.57 17.49
N THR A 116 4.13 17.81 17.71
CA THR A 116 4.78 18.24 18.96
C THR A 116 3.87 19.07 19.86
N LEU A 117 2.85 19.71 19.27
CA LEU A 117 1.86 20.51 20.00
C LEU A 117 0.92 19.60 20.81
N ASP A 118 0.54 20.04 22.01
CA ASP A 118 -0.56 19.43 22.73
C ASP A 118 -1.90 19.95 22.21
N TRP A 119 -2.73 19.06 21.65
CA TRP A 119 -4.03 19.44 21.07
C TRP A 119 -5.04 19.94 22.10
N GLU A 120 -4.86 19.59 23.40
CA GLU A 120 -5.70 20.15 24.47
C GLU A 120 -5.51 21.68 24.62
N THR A 121 -4.37 22.24 24.17
CA THR A 121 -4.16 23.70 24.15
C THR A 121 -4.89 24.40 23.01
N VAL A 122 -5.34 23.66 22.01
CA VAL A 122 -6.10 24.15 20.85
C VAL A 122 -7.59 24.09 21.14
N ILE A 123 -8.04 22.95 21.61
CA ILE A 123 -9.43 22.70 22.03
C ILE A 123 -9.43 21.56 23.04
N SER A 124 -10.28 21.70 24.08
CA SER A 124 -10.47 20.61 25.03
C SER A 124 -11.18 19.44 24.39
N LYS A 125 -10.69 18.21 24.64
CA LYS A 125 -11.32 16.98 24.18
C LYS A 125 -12.76 16.79 24.68
N THR A 126 -13.14 17.48 25.78
CA THR A 126 -14.54 17.46 26.28
C THR A 126 -15.51 18.25 25.41
N GLU A 127 -15.01 19.16 24.59
CA GLU A 127 -15.82 20.01 23.72
C GLU A 127 -15.78 19.54 22.25
N LEU A 128 -14.73 18.81 21.87
CA LEU A 128 -14.53 18.37 20.49
C LEU A 128 -15.44 17.18 20.15
N SER A 129 -16.01 17.18 18.93
CA SER A 129 -16.85 16.10 18.44
C SER A 129 -16.15 15.26 17.37
N TYR A 130 -15.42 15.90 16.46
CA TYR A 130 -14.83 15.25 15.27
C TYR A 130 -13.42 15.76 14.99
N ILE A 131 -12.55 14.83 14.58
CA ILE A 131 -11.22 15.13 14.00
C ILE A 131 -11.22 14.58 12.57
N PHE A 132 -10.79 15.39 11.62
CA PHE A 132 -10.62 14.93 10.25
C PHE A 132 -9.52 15.70 9.54
N GLY A 133 -8.98 15.15 8.45
CA GLY A 133 -7.97 15.86 7.68
C GLY A 133 -7.23 14.96 6.70
N ASN A 134 -6.30 15.61 5.99
CA ASN A 134 -5.37 14.96 5.08
C ASN A 134 -3.91 15.26 5.51
N PRO A 135 -3.42 14.59 6.57
CA PRO A 135 -2.07 14.81 7.06
C PRO A 135 -1.01 14.52 5.99
N PRO A 136 0.17 15.14 6.04
CA PRO A 136 1.19 14.96 5.03
C PRO A 136 1.73 13.52 4.97
N PHE A 137 1.92 13.02 3.74
CA PHE A 137 2.47 11.70 3.45
C PHE A 137 4.00 11.78 3.32
N GLY A 138 4.70 10.75 3.76
CA GLY A 138 6.15 10.68 3.66
C GLY A 138 6.69 9.27 3.86
N GLY A 139 7.00 8.57 2.76
CA GLY A 139 7.69 7.29 2.85
C GLY A 139 9.10 7.43 3.44
N SER A 140 9.58 6.41 4.14
CA SER A 140 10.84 6.45 4.93
C SER A 140 12.08 6.91 4.17
N GLN A 141 12.12 6.71 2.85
CA GLN A 141 13.27 7.11 2.00
C GLN A 141 13.26 8.58 1.59
N PHE A 142 12.13 9.28 1.75
CA PHE A 142 11.92 10.64 1.26
C PHE A 142 11.71 11.66 2.37
N ARG A 143 11.66 11.22 3.63
CA ARG A 143 11.48 12.11 4.78
C ARG A 143 12.70 12.98 5.01
N SER A 144 12.45 14.25 5.35
CA SER A 144 13.46 15.18 5.84
C SER A 144 13.95 14.79 7.23
N LYS A 145 15.04 15.41 7.70
CA LYS A 145 15.53 15.24 9.07
C LYS A 145 14.45 15.67 10.08
N ALA A 146 13.83 16.83 9.89
CA ALA A 146 12.77 17.31 10.77
C ALA A 146 11.60 16.33 10.89
N GLN A 147 11.13 15.75 9.79
CA GLN A 147 10.09 14.72 9.81
C GLN A 147 10.52 13.44 10.55
N ASN A 148 11.79 13.06 10.48
CA ASN A 148 12.30 11.93 11.27
C ASN A 148 12.36 12.28 12.77
N ASP A 149 12.78 13.50 13.13
CA ASP A 149 12.80 14.00 14.51
C ASP A 149 11.37 14.05 15.10
N ASP A 150 10.37 14.48 14.31
CA ASP A 150 8.95 14.41 14.67
C ASP A 150 8.49 12.98 14.94
N MET A 151 8.85 12.03 14.07
CA MET A 151 8.51 10.62 14.30
C MET A 151 9.19 10.06 15.55
N ASP A 152 10.45 10.42 15.80
CA ASP A 152 11.16 10.01 17.00
C ASP A 152 10.46 10.55 18.27
N ALA A 153 9.91 11.77 18.23
CA ALA A 153 9.14 12.36 19.32
C ALA A 153 7.79 11.65 19.56
N VAL A 154 7.07 11.32 18.48
CA VAL A 154 5.73 10.69 18.58
C VAL A 154 5.82 9.21 18.96
N PHE A 155 6.74 8.46 18.34
CA PHE A 155 6.85 7.00 18.50
C PHE A 155 7.84 6.55 19.58
N GLY A 156 8.74 7.44 20.02
CA GLY A 156 9.79 7.12 21.00
C GLY A 156 9.21 6.47 22.26
N GLY A 157 9.72 5.31 22.63
CA GLY A 157 9.23 4.53 23.77
C GLY A 157 7.94 3.74 23.55
N LYS A 158 7.19 3.96 22.47
CA LYS A 158 5.92 3.30 22.16
C LYS A 158 6.09 2.14 21.19
N LEU A 159 6.83 2.34 20.11
CA LEU A 159 7.08 1.34 19.06
C LEU A 159 8.58 1.17 18.80
N LYS A 160 9.04 -0.08 18.67
CA LYS A 160 10.48 -0.37 18.41
C LYS A 160 10.90 -0.18 16.97
N ILE A 161 10.00 -0.39 16.00
CA ILE A 161 10.32 -0.47 14.55
C ILE A 161 9.45 0.53 13.74
N TYR A 162 9.36 1.78 14.17
CA TYR A 162 8.52 2.80 13.50
C TYR A 162 9.19 3.51 12.32
N LYS A 163 10.52 3.44 12.20
CA LYS A 163 11.28 4.20 11.17
C LYS A 163 10.91 3.86 9.72
N ASN A 164 10.26 2.73 9.50
CA ASN A 164 9.77 2.32 8.18
C ASN A 164 8.30 2.69 7.91
N LEU A 165 7.59 3.23 8.91
CA LEU A 165 6.21 3.68 8.75
C LEU A 165 6.15 4.92 7.87
N ASP A 166 5.01 5.16 7.21
CA ASP A 166 4.74 6.43 6.55
C ASP A 166 4.55 7.54 7.59
N TYR A 167 4.94 8.77 7.26
CA TYR A 167 4.88 9.92 8.15
C TYR A 167 3.45 10.18 8.67
N VAL A 168 2.43 9.93 7.84
CA VAL A 168 1.02 10.07 8.21
C VAL A 168 0.63 9.22 9.43
N SER A 169 1.32 8.11 9.68
CA SER A 169 1.06 7.24 10.84
C SER A 169 1.24 7.95 12.18
N SER A 170 2.03 9.04 12.23
CA SER A 170 2.22 9.86 13.43
C SER A 170 0.92 10.52 13.90
N TRP A 171 0.05 10.94 12.95
CA TRP A 171 -1.25 11.52 13.28
C TRP A 171 -2.22 10.50 13.89
N TYR A 172 -2.11 9.22 13.50
CA TYR A 172 -2.91 8.16 14.13
C TYR A 172 -2.56 7.98 15.60
N ILE A 173 -1.26 8.03 15.95
CA ILE A 173 -0.82 7.94 17.35
C ILE A 173 -1.30 9.15 18.13
N LYS A 174 -1.07 10.37 17.61
CA LYS A 174 -1.50 11.61 18.27
C LYS A 174 -3.02 11.65 18.49
N ALA A 175 -3.79 11.29 17.45
CA ALA A 175 -5.25 11.25 17.55
C ALA A 175 -5.72 10.20 18.57
N LEU A 176 -5.15 8.97 18.52
CA LEU A 176 -5.48 7.91 19.48
C LEU A 176 -5.24 8.37 20.94
N GLU A 177 -4.12 9.03 21.22
CA GLU A 177 -3.81 9.55 22.57
C GLU A 177 -4.78 10.63 23.00
N TYR A 178 -5.13 11.53 22.09
CA TYR A 178 -6.04 12.63 22.40
C TYR A 178 -7.48 12.16 22.66
N ILE A 179 -7.99 11.19 21.86
CA ILE A 179 -9.39 10.74 21.96
C ILE A 179 -9.66 9.74 23.10
N GLN A 180 -8.64 9.37 23.89
CA GLN A 180 -8.83 8.45 25.01
C GLN A 180 -9.91 8.94 26.00
N ASN A 181 -10.84 8.03 26.34
CA ASN A 181 -11.98 8.29 27.22
C ASN A 181 -12.96 9.36 26.68
N THR A 182 -13.16 9.43 25.37
CA THR A 182 -14.06 10.37 24.71
C THR A 182 -15.01 9.66 23.75
N GLN A 183 -15.96 10.41 23.19
CA GLN A 183 -16.83 9.98 22.08
C GLN A 183 -16.42 10.66 20.76
N ILE A 184 -15.18 11.13 20.66
CA ILE A 184 -14.66 11.78 19.45
C ILE A 184 -14.47 10.75 18.35
N GLU A 185 -14.93 11.07 17.14
CA GLU A 185 -14.68 10.29 15.95
C GLU A 185 -13.60 10.96 15.11
N VAL A 186 -12.72 10.14 14.52
CA VAL A 186 -11.59 10.59 13.70
C VAL A 186 -11.68 10.02 12.31
N ALA A 187 -11.35 10.81 11.28
CA ALA A 187 -11.23 10.33 9.91
C ALA A 187 -10.02 10.97 9.20
N PHE A 188 -9.07 10.15 8.76
CA PHE A 188 -7.91 10.63 8.03
C PHE A 188 -7.82 10.04 6.63
N VAL A 189 -7.43 10.91 5.68
CA VAL A 189 -6.88 10.46 4.39
C VAL A 189 -5.44 10.03 4.62
N SER A 190 -5.06 8.89 4.06
CA SER A 190 -3.74 8.31 4.27
C SER A 190 -3.24 7.59 3.03
N THR A 191 -1.93 7.39 2.92
CA THR A 191 -1.40 6.46 1.91
C THR A 191 -1.92 5.04 2.19
N ASN A 192 -2.16 4.27 1.14
CA ASN A 192 -2.58 2.88 1.28
C ASN A 192 -1.52 1.97 1.95
N SER A 193 -0.29 2.46 2.10
CA SER A 193 0.80 1.73 2.76
C SER A 193 0.52 1.37 4.23
N ILE A 194 -0.31 2.16 4.93
CA ILE A 194 -0.68 1.86 6.33
C ILE A 194 -1.66 0.69 6.45
N THR A 195 -2.28 0.27 5.35
CA THR A 195 -3.21 -0.87 5.28
C THR A 195 -2.65 -2.05 4.49
N GLN A 196 -1.37 -2.01 4.11
CA GLN A 196 -0.72 -3.01 3.27
C GLN A 196 0.76 -3.21 3.65
N GLY A 197 1.27 -4.41 3.38
CA GLY A 197 2.67 -4.74 3.62
C GLY A 197 3.06 -4.78 5.10
N ALA A 198 4.35 -4.60 5.35
CA ALA A 198 4.93 -4.75 6.70
C ALA A 198 4.48 -3.64 7.69
N GLN A 199 4.00 -2.50 7.20
CA GLN A 199 3.59 -1.39 8.06
C GLN A 199 2.34 -1.71 8.89
N VAL A 200 1.45 -2.56 8.36
CA VAL A 200 0.18 -2.92 9.04
C VAL A 200 0.45 -3.49 10.41
N ALA A 201 1.24 -4.55 10.52
CA ALA A 201 1.48 -5.18 11.82
C ALA A 201 2.15 -4.21 12.81
N VAL A 202 3.08 -3.37 12.33
CA VAL A 202 3.82 -2.43 13.20
C VAL A 202 2.91 -1.34 13.77
N LEU A 203 2.10 -0.70 12.93
CA LEU A 203 1.23 0.40 13.35
C LEU A 203 0.00 -0.11 14.11
N TRP A 204 -0.70 -1.06 13.51
CA TRP A 204 -2.02 -1.47 14.01
C TRP A 204 -1.97 -2.35 15.25
N GLU A 205 -0.87 -3.05 15.52
CA GLU A 205 -0.70 -3.76 16.81
C GLU A 205 -0.81 -2.80 17.99
N TYR A 206 -0.19 -1.62 17.89
CA TYR A 206 -0.29 -0.58 18.92
C TYR A 206 -1.67 0.06 18.96
N LEU A 207 -2.23 0.43 17.81
CA LEU A 207 -3.53 1.11 17.74
C LEU A 207 -4.66 0.25 18.31
N LEU A 208 -4.73 -1.03 17.90
CA LEU A 208 -5.74 -1.98 18.38
C LEU A 208 -5.57 -2.31 19.87
N ALA A 209 -4.32 -2.50 20.33
CA ALA A 209 -4.04 -2.74 21.75
C ALA A 209 -4.48 -1.58 22.67
N ASN A 210 -4.59 -0.36 22.13
CA ASN A 210 -5.09 0.83 22.83
C ASN A 210 -6.56 1.15 22.50
N GLY A 211 -7.33 0.17 22.01
CA GLY A 211 -8.78 0.25 21.89
C GLY A 211 -9.31 0.94 20.62
N LEU A 212 -8.45 1.21 19.63
CA LEU A 212 -8.92 1.80 18.38
C LEU A 212 -9.81 0.82 17.61
N CYS A 213 -10.98 1.29 17.18
CA CYS A 213 -11.91 0.57 16.32
C CYS A 213 -12.09 1.30 14.98
N ILE A 214 -11.98 0.59 13.86
CA ILE A 214 -12.32 1.15 12.55
C ILE A 214 -13.86 1.08 12.38
N ASN A 215 -14.48 2.23 12.17
CA ASN A 215 -15.93 2.35 12.05
C ASN A 215 -16.41 2.54 10.61
N PHE A 216 -15.61 3.19 9.75
CA PHE A 216 -15.81 3.19 8.31
C PHE A 216 -14.47 3.27 7.59
N ALA A 217 -14.45 2.86 6.31
CA ALA A 217 -13.26 3.04 5.49
C ALA A 217 -13.60 3.14 4.01
N HIS A 218 -12.81 3.93 3.29
CA HIS A 218 -12.71 3.87 1.84
C HIS A 218 -11.45 3.09 1.48
N ARG A 219 -11.61 1.97 0.77
CA ARG A 219 -10.49 1.17 0.24
C ARG A 219 -9.73 1.99 -0.80
N SER A 220 -8.55 1.51 -1.15
CA SER A 220 -7.63 2.23 -2.03
C SER A 220 -8.29 2.80 -3.29
N PHE A 221 -8.19 4.10 -3.48
CA PHE A 221 -8.65 4.82 -4.66
C PHE A 221 -7.62 5.86 -5.09
N HIS A 222 -7.79 6.39 -6.30
CA HIS A 222 -6.87 7.36 -6.86
C HIS A 222 -7.24 8.77 -6.43
N TRP A 223 -6.35 9.42 -5.68
CA TRP A 223 -6.53 10.83 -5.29
C TRP A 223 -6.02 11.72 -6.42
N SER A 224 -6.94 12.33 -7.17
CA SER A 224 -6.60 13.32 -8.19
C SER A 224 -6.66 14.72 -7.61
N ASN A 225 -5.54 15.42 -7.57
CA ASN A 225 -5.55 16.86 -7.35
C ASN A 225 -5.89 17.58 -8.67
N LEU A 226 -6.73 18.60 -8.60
CA LEU A 226 -7.03 19.52 -9.72
C LEU A 226 -5.79 20.31 -10.20
N ALA A 227 -4.66 20.24 -9.49
CA ALA A 227 -3.40 20.87 -9.86
C ALA A 227 -2.72 20.10 -11.00
N ARG A 228 -2.54 20.77 -12.14
CA ARG A 228 -1.84 20.26 -13.33
C ARG A 228 -0.45 19.75 -12.96
N GLY A 229 -0.12 18.50 -13.34
CA GLY A 229 1.25 17.96 -13.35
C GLY A 229 1.70 17.19 -12.11
N LYS A 230 0.87 16.89 -11.11
CA LYS A 230 1.23 15.99 -10.00
C LYS A 230 0.73 14.57 -10.28
N ALA A 231 1.63 13.60 -10.13
CA ALA A 231 1.28 12.19 -10.18
C ALA A 231 0.24 11.89 -9.09
N GLY A 232 -0.89 11.28 -9.47
CA GLY A 232 -1.92 10.89 -8.53
C GLY A 232 -1.37 9.90 -7.49
N VAL A 233 -1.78 10.08 -6.25
CA VAL A 233 -1.40 9.20 -5.13
C VAL A 233 -2.57 8.27 -4.83
N THR A 234 -2.28 7.01 -4.56
CA THR A 234 -3.30 6.07 -4.08
C THR A 234 -3.46 6.23 -2.58
N VAL A 235 -4.68 6.52 -2.18
CA VAL A 235 -5.02 6.79 -0.78
C VAL A 235 -6.11 5.84 -0.27
N VAL A 236 -6.26 5.82 1.03
CA VAL A 236 -7.38 5.25 1.78
C VAL A 236 -7.96 6.33 2.67
N ILE A 237 -9.24 6.24 3.04
CA ILE A 237 -9.81 7.03 4.13
C ILE A 237 -10.19 6.05 5.24
N ILE A 238 -9.78 6.34 6.46
CA ILE A 238 -10.07 5.49 7.61
C ILE A 238 -10.73 6.32 8.70
N GLY A 239 -11.97 5.95 9.00
CA GLY A 239 -12.72 6.51 10.12
C GLY A 239 -12.66 5.59 11.32
N PHE A 240 -12.23 6.12 12.48
CA PHE A 240 -11.99 5.34 13.67
C PHE A 240 -12.38 6.10 14.96
N ALA A 241 -12.54 5.35 16.04
CA ALA A 241 -12.77 5.86 17.38
C ALA A 241 -12.26 4.82 18.41
N ILE A 242 -12.38 5.13 19.70
CA ILE A 242 -12.14 4.16 20.78
C ILE A 242 -13.41 3.40 21.18
N PHE A 243 -14.45 3.52 20.40
CA PHE A 243 -15.71 2.79 20.57
C PHE A 243 -16.18 2.21 19.25
N ASN A 244 -16.95 1.15 19.32
CA ASN A 244 -17.50 0.46 18.16
C ASN A 244 -18.87 1.04 17.79
N ARG A 245 -19.03 1.57 16.57
CA ARG A 245 -20.33 1.88 16.00
C ARG A 245 -21.05 0.59 15.62
N GLY A 246 -22.32 0.47 15.99
CA GLY A 246 -23.14 -0.69 15.63
C GLY A 246 -23.38 -0.85 14.11
N ARG A 247 -23.18 0.22 13.33
CA ARG A 247 -23.26 0.21 11.88
C ARG A 247 -21.93 0.67 11.29
N LYS A 248 -21.25 -0.23 10.61
CA LYS A 248 -20.00 0.05 9.89
C LYS A 248 -20.27 0.22 8.41
N ALA A 249 -19.43 1.01 7.73
CA ALA A 249 -19.51 1.23 6.28
C ALA A 249 -18.14 1.01 5.65
N LEU A 250 -18.09 0.19 4.59
CA LEU A 250 -16.87 -0.03 3.81
C LEU A 250 -17.17 0.29 2.35
N PHE A 251 -16.38 1.20 1.80
CA PHE A 251 -16.54 1.71 0.44
C PHE A 251 -15.46 1.14 -0.47
N GLU A 252 -15.86 0.52 -1.57
CA GLU A 252 -14.99 -0.10 -2.56
C GLU A 252 -15.18 0.54 -3.93
N TYR A 253 -14.06 0.74 -4.65
CA TYR A 253 -14.02 1.34 -5.98
C TYR A 253 -13.68 0.27 -7.02
N ILE A 254 -14.56 0.01 -8.00
CA ILE A 254 -14.29 -0.94 -9.10
C ILE A 254 -13.22 -0.34 -10.04
N LYS A 255 -13.37 0.93 -10.36
CA LYS A 255 -12.37 1.74 -11.06
C LYS A 255 -12.09 2.99 -10.23
N ALA A 256 -10.89 3.51 -10.36
CA ALA A 256 -10.44 4.66 -9.56
C ALA A 256 -11.28 5.94 -9.73
N SER A 257 -12.11 6.02 -10.77
CA SER A 257 -13.01 7.14 -11.10
C SER A 257 -14.49 6.86 -10.81
N ASP A 258 -14.84 5.66 -10.34
CA ASP A 258 -16.23 5.27 -10.14
C ASP A 258 -16.76 5.80 -8.80
N GLU A 259 -18.10 5.88 -8.70
CA GLU A 259 -18.75 6.03 -7.39
C GLU A 259 -18.47 4.79 -6.54
N PRO A 260 -18.20 4.95 -5.25
CA PRO A 260 -17.91 3.82 -4.38
C PRO A 260 -19.15 2.97 -4.14
N ILE A 261 -18.94 1.66 -4.10
CA ILE A 261 -19.97 0.71 -3.66
C ILE A 261 -19.87 0.56 -2.14
N GLU A 262 -20.93 0.94 -1.45
CA GLU A 262 -21.03 0.75 0.00
C GLU A 262 -21.40 -0.69 0.34
N THR A 263 -20.67 -1.27 1.28
CA THR A 263 -21.00 -2.52 1.97
C THR A 263 -21.12 -2.27 3.48
N LYS A 264 -21.85 -3.14 4.19
CA LYS A 264 -22.07 -3.03 5.64
C LYS A 264 -21.41 -4.20 6.35
N PRO A 265 -20.09 -4.13 6.59
CA PRO A 265 -19.37 -5.19 7.28
C PRO A 265 -19.75 -5.25 8.76
N ILE A 266 -19.59 -6.43 9.36
CA ILE A 266 -19.71 -6.60 10.82
C ILE A 266 -18.45 -6.04 11.50
N HIS A 267 -17.29 -6.29 10.91
CA HIS A 267 -16.01 -5.82 11.40
C HIS A 267 -15.14 -5.29 10.25
N ILE A 268 -14.33 -4.27 10.50
CA ILE A 268 -13.33 -3.77 9.53
C ILE A 268 -11.96 -3.92 10.17
N ASN A 269 -11.16 -4.82 9.61
CA ASN A 269 -9.81 -5.04 10.10
C ASN A 269 -8.78 -4.05 9.48
N PRO A 270 -7.53 -4.02 9.94
CA PRO A 270 -6.48 -3.13 9.42
C PRO A 270 -6.19 -3.24 7.92
N TYR A 271 -6.58 -4.33 7.27
CA TYR A 271 -6.48 -4.50 5.82
C TYR A 271 -7.72 -3.97 5.08
N LEU A 272 -8.65 -3.32 5.77
CA LEU A 272 -9.91 -2.78 5.25
C LEU A 272 -10.77 -3.87 4.57
N VAL A 273 -10.96 -4.99 5.25
CA VAL A 273 -11.84 -6.08 4.86
C VAL A 273 -12.75 -6.51 6.03
N ASP A 274 -13.88 -7.13 5.69
CA ASP A 274 -14.80 -7.70 6.67
C ASP A 274 -14.25 -9.05 7.19
N ALA A 275 -13.40 -8.98 8.16
CA ALA A 275 -12.77 -10.11 8.84
C ALA A 275 -12.26 -9.68 10.22
N ASP A 276 -11.98 -10.65 11.10
CA ASP A 276 -11.35 -10.39 12.39
C ASP A 276 -10.00 -9.68 12.27
N ASP A 277 -9.59 -8.99 13.34
CA ASP A 277 -8.32 -8.29 13.39
C ASP A 277 -7.16 -9.27 13.21
N THR A 278 -6.58 -9.24 12.03
CA THR A 278 -5.47 -10.08 11.63
C THR A 278 -4.26 -9.21 11.33
N LEU A 279 -3.12 -9.51 11.94
CA LEU A 279 -1.86 -8.78 11.74
C LEU A 279 -0.80 -9.73 11.17
N ILE A 280 -0.44 -9.52 9.92
CA ILE A 280 0.57 -10.33 9.23
C ILE A 280 1.96 -9.78 9.61
N LYS A 281 2.61 -10.40 10.59
CA LYS A 281 3.96 -10.04 11.01
C LYS A 281 5.01 -10.58 10.04
N THR A 282 6.15 -9.90 9.94
CA THR A 282 7.26 -10.37 9.11
C THR A 282 7.85 -11.67 9.62
N ARG A 283 8.08 -12.65 8.72
CA ARG A 283 8.66 -13.97 9.03
C ARG A 283 9.90 -14.25 8.20
N LYS A 284 10.92 -14.84 8.82
CA LYS A 284 12.16 -15.26 8.14
C LYS A 284 12.06 -16.62 7.45
N ALA A 285 11.07 -17.43 7.82
CA ALA A 285 10.79 -18.75 7.27
C ALA A 285 9.29 -18.90 6.99
N PRO A 286 8.90 -19.79 6.07
CA PRO A 286 7.49 -20.08 5.79
C PRO A 286 6.73 -20.57 7.04
N LEU A 287 5.49 -20.10 7.19
CA LEU A 287 4.55 -20.53 8.22
C LEU A 287 4.16 -22.01 8.05
N CYS A 288 4.01 -22.45 6.82
CA CYS A 288 3.65 -23.82 6.46
C CYS A 288 4.88 -24.56 5.93
N ASN A 289 4.74 -25.88 5.76
CA ASN A 289 5.76 -26.70 5.11
C ASN A 289 5.83 -26.35 3.60
N ALA A 290 6.67 -25.38 3.28
CA ALA A 290 6.90 -24.88 1.92
C ALA A 290 8.40 -24.66 1.68
N PRO A 291 8.88 -24.75 0.42
CA PRO A 291 10.28 -24.48 0.11
C PRO A 291 10.71 -23.08 0.51
N LYS A 292 11.98 -22.92 0.88
CA LYS A 292 12.54 -21.62 1.26
C LYS A 292 12.61 -20.70 0.04
N ILE A 293 12.16 -19.46 0.21
CA ILE A 293 12.31 -18.40 -0.77
C ILE A 293 13.49 -17.50 -0.42
N ILE A 294 14.29 -17.14 -1.42
CA ILE A 294 15.45 -16.26 -1.25
C ILE A 294 15.45 -15.14 -2.29
N LYS A 295 16.15 -14.07 -2.00
CA LYS A 295 16.36 -12.94 -2.91
C LYS A 295 17.48 -13.26 -3.90
N GLY A 296 17.38 -12.82 -5.15
CA GLY A 296 18.43 -12.99 -6.15
C GLY A 296 19.73 -12.26 -5.82
N ASN A 297 20.74 -12.46 -6.66
CA ASN A 297 22.08 -11.95 -6.48
C ASN A 297 22.18 -10.42 -6.59
N ILE A 298 23.20 -9.82 -5.98
CA ILE A 298 23.43 -8.36 -6.04
C ILE A 298 24.86 -8.10 -6.51
N PRO A 299 25.06 -7.57 -7.72
CA PRO A 299 26.39 -7.32 -8.27
C PRO A 299 27.14 -6.17 -7.59
N VAL A 300 26.51 -5.00 -7.38
CA VAL A 300 27.15 -3.73 -6.93
C VAL A 300 28.41 -3.44 -7.74
N ASP A 301 28.23 -3.28 -9.04
CA ASP A 301 29.30 -3.30 -10.05
C ASP A 301 29.24 -2.12 -11.04
N ASN A 302 28.27 -1.22 -10.92
CA ASN A 302 27.99 -0.17 -11.90
C ASN A 302 27.86 -0.71 -13.34
N SER A 303 27.29 -1.90 -13.48
CA SER A 303 27.09 -2.63 -14.75
C SER A 303 28.39 -3.07 -15.47
N PHE A 304 29.56 -3.00 -14.85
CA PHE A 304 30.79 -3.47 -15.46
C PHE A 304 30.81 -5.00 -15.68
N LEU A 305 30.14 -5.80 -14.83
CA LEU A 305 30.03 -7.25 -15.01
C LEU A 305 28.80 -7.65 -15.83
N LEU A 306 27.99 -6.70 -16.27
CA LEU A 306 26.75 -6.96 -17.01
C LEU A 306 26.96 -6.61 -18.48
N LEU A 307 26.26 -7.34 -19.36
CA LEU A 307 26.33 -7.17 -20.80
C LEU A 307 24.91 -7.16 -21.39
N THR A 308 24.69 -6.29 -22.35
CA THR A 308 23.59 -6.40 -23.29
C THR A 308 23.86 -7.53 -24.31
N ASP A 309 22.88 -7.90 -25.12
CA ASP A 309 23.07 -8.92 -26.17
C ASP A 309 24.14 -8.48 -27.18
N ALA A 310 24.13 -7.22 -27.59
CA ALA A 310 25.12 -6.64 -28.51
C ALA A 310 26.54 -6.61 -27.91
N GLU A 311 26.67 -6.15 -26.66
CA GLU A 311 27.98 -6.13 -25.97
C GLU A 311 28.55 -7.54 -25.79
N LYS A 312 27.69 -8.54 -25.56
CA LYS A 312 28.12 -9.94 -25.48
C LYS A 312 28.69 -10.43 -26.82
N GLU A 313 27.98 -10.18 -27.92
CA GLU A 313 28.44 -10.60 -29.25
C GLU A 313 29.78 -9.92 -29.61
N GLU A 314 29.89 -8.61 -29.37
CA GLU A 314 31.14 -7.87 -29.59
C GLU A 314 32.28 -8.43 -28.72
N TYR A 315 32.03 -8.69 -27.44
CA TYR A 315 33.03 -9.24 -26.54
C TYR A 315 33.53 -10.62 -26.98
N ILE A 316 32.62 -11.52 -27.43
CA ILE A 316 32.98 -12.87 -27.89
C ILE A 316 33.89 -12.82 -29.15
N ILE A 317 33.64 -11.84 -30.02
CA ILE A 317 34.47 -11.64 -31.21
C ILE A 317 35.90 -11.20 -30.81
N MET A 318 36.01 -10.24 -29.86
CA MET A 318 37.30 -9.68 -29.46
C MET A 318 38.05 -10.58 -28.47
N GLU A 319 37.38 -11.30 -27.62
CA GLU A 319 37.96 -12.12 -26.54
C GLU A 319 37.23 -13.48 -26.40
N PRO A 320 37.36 -14.40 -27.41
CA PRO A 320 36.60 -15.65 -27.47
C PRO A 320 36.79 -16.56 -26.26
N ASN A 321 37.98 -16.58 -25.68
CA ASN A 321 38.30 -17.39 -24.51
C ASN A 321 37.58 -16.95 -23.24
N GLY A 322 37.01 -15.74 -23.22
CA GLY A 322 36.20 -15.23 -22.14
C GLY A 322 34.73 -15.67 -22.21
N ALA A 323 34.27 -16.17 -23.34
CA ALA A 323 32.89 -16.59 -23.56
C ALA A 323 32.40 -17.63 -22.53
N LYS A 324 33.29 -18.51 -22.07
CA LYS A 324 33.00 -19.55 -21.07
C LYS A 324 32.52 -18.99 -19.73
N TYR A 325 32.77 -17.71 -19.42
CA TYR A 325 32.38 -17.05 -18.17
C TYR A 325 31.05 -16.29 -18.31
N ILE A 326 30.49 -16.17 -19.50
CA ILE A 326 29.25 -15.45 -19.74
C ILE A 326 28.06 -16.36 -19.42
N ARG A 327 27.11 -15.83 -18.64
CA ARG A 327 25.85 -16.51 -18.28
C ARG A 327 24.68 -15.60 -18.57
N PRO A 328 23.48 -16.16 -18.90
CA PRO A 328 22.25 -15.39 -18.94
C PRO A 328 22.04 -14.72 -17.58
N PHE A 329 21.61 -13.44 -17.59
CA PHE A 329 21.35 -12.65 -16.41
C PHE A 329 19.94 -12.07 -16.47
N ILE A 330 19.10 -12.41 -15.51
CA ILE A 330 17.69 -12.02 -15.51
C ILE A 330 17.30 -11.26 -14.26
N GLY A 331 16.47 -10.25 -14.45
CA GLY A 331 15.72 -9.56 -13.43
C GLY A 331 14.24 -9.58 -13.74
N ALA A 332 13.45 -8.80 -13.01
CA ALA A 332 12.00 -8.75 -13.22
C ALA A 332 11.63 -8.25 -14.62
N LYS A 333 12.37 -7.30 -15.18
CA LYS A 333 12.12 -6.79 -16.54
C LYS A 333 12.47 -7.84 -17.61
N GLU A 334 13.64 -8.45 -17.47
CA GLU A 334 14.12 -9.47 -18.38
C GLU A 334 13.15 -10.66 -18.41
N LEU A 335 12.65 -11.11 -17.25
CA LEU A 335 11.65 -12.16 -17.15
C LEU A 335 10.31 -11.78 -17.78
N ILE A 336 9.80 -10.57 -17.51
CA ILE A 336 8.45 -10.17 -17.90
C ILE A 336 8.38 -9.78 -19.38
N TYR A 337 9.41 -9.13 -19.93
CA TYR A 337 9.44 -8.57 -21.28
C TYR A 337 10.35 -9.34 -22.25
N ASP A 338 10.86 -10.50 -21.83
CA ASP A 338 11.79 -11.35 -22.61
C ASP A 338 13.03 -10.59 -23.13
N ILE A 339 13.62 -9.74 -22.26
CA ILE A 339 14.81 -8.97 -22.63
C ILE A 339 16.05 -9.82 -22.38
N LYS A 340 16.87 -10.00 -23.40
CA LYS A 340 18.14 -10.72 -23.27
C LYS A 340 19.19 -9.85 -22.58
N ARG A 341 19.80 -10.40 -21.55
CA ARG A 341 20.89 -9.79 -20.80
C ARG A 341 21.83 -10.85 -20.27
N TRP A 342 23.08 -10.50 -20.07
CA TRP A 342 24.15 -11.42 -19.72
C TRP A 342 24.99 -10.85 -18.58
N CYS A 343 25.77 -11.73 -17.92
CA CYS A 343 26.78 -11.30 -16.94
C CYS A 343 28.03 -12.17 -17.03
N PHE A 344 29.16 -11.60 -16.63
CA PHE A 344 30.31 -12.39 -16.26
C PHE A 344 30.06 -13.03 -14.89
N TRP A 345 30.07 -14.35 -14.86
CA TRP A 345 29.91 -15.13 -13.63
C TRP A 345 31.22 -15.85 -13.30
N LEU A 346 31.96 -15.30 -12.34
CA LEU A 346 33.33 -15.72 -12.01
C LEU A 346 33.40 -16.40 -10.62
N VAL A 347 32.28 -16.94 -10.16
CA VAL A 347 32.22 -17.73 -8.94
C VAL A 347 32.94 -19.06 -9.17
N ASP A 348 33.80 -19.45 -8.22
CA ASP A 348 34.64 -20.64 -8.27
C ASP A 348 35.63 -20.67 -9.43
N VAL A 349 35.99 -19.51 -10.02
CA VAL A 349 37.01 -19.37 -11.06
C VAL A 349 38.30 -18.85 -10.43
N ASP A 350 39.42 -19.51 -10.73
CA ASP A 350 40.76 -19.03 -10.31
C ASP A 350 41.07 -17.70 -11.02
N PRO A 351 41.45 -16.62 -10.30
CA PRO A 351 41.84 -15.36 -10.91
C PRO A 351 42.96 -15.44 -11.92
N SER A 352 43.79 -16.48 -11.87
CA SER A 352 44.84 -16.72 -12.86
C SER A 352 44.30 -17.02 -14.27
N GLU A 353 43.10 -17.60 -14.38
CA GLU A 353 42.49 -17.97 -15.65
C GLU A 353 42.11 -16.76 -16.52
N PHE A 354 41.83 -15.60 -15.92
CA PHE A 354 41.50 -14.40 -16.68
C PHE A 354 42.63 -13.37 -16.78
N ARG A 355 43.87 -13.78 -16.41
CA ARG A 355 45.08 -12.91 -16.59
C ARG A 355 45.28 -12.48 -18.04
N ASN A 356 44.99 -13.38 -18.97
CA ASN A 356 45.21 -13.18 -20.41
C ASN A 356 43.93 -12.68 -21.11
N LEU A 357 42.94 -12.15 -20.36
CA LEU A 357 41.71 -11.59 -20.86
C LEU A 357 41.65 -10.08 -20.55
N PRO A 358 42.27 -9.23 -21.41
CA PRO A 358 42.44 -7.80 -21.13
C PRO A 358 41.11 -7.06 -21.00
N LEU A 359 40.11 -7.36 -21.83
CA LEU A 359 38.79 -6.70 -21.77
C LEU A 359 38.04 -7.07 -20.49
N LEU A 360 38.07 -8.35 -20.09
CA LEU A 360 37.45 -8.78 -18.83
C LEU A 360 38.16 -8.11 -17.65
N ARG A 361 39.49 -8.01 -17.66
CA ARG A 361 40.27 -7.34 -16.60
C ARG A 361 39.95 -5.86 -16.49
N GLU A 362 39.79 -5.16 -17.59
CA GLU A 362 39.37 -3.76 -17.61
C GLU A 362 37.99 -3.59 -16.91
N ARG A 363 37.03 -4.46 -17.21
CA ARG A 363 35.72 -4.46 -16.57
C ARG A 363 35.85 -4.72 -15.06
N ILE A 364 36.66 -5.70 -14.65
CA ILE A 364 36.92 -6.01 -13.22
C ILE A 364 37.53 -4.81 -12.50
N GLU A 365 38.52 -4.12 -13.13
CA GLU A 365 39.11 -2.92 -12.55
C GLU A 365 38.11 -1.76 -12.46
N GLY A 366 37.17 -1.66 -13.42
CA GLY A 366 36.02 -0.75 -13.34
C GLY A 366 35.18 -0.98 -12.08
N VAL A 367 34.86 -2.23 -11.78
CA VAL A 367 34.16 -2.61 -10.52
C VAL A 367 34.93 -2.19 -9.29
N ARG A 368 36.25 -2.45 -9.27
CA ARG A 368 37.13 -2.11 -8.16
C ARG A 368 37.10 -0.61 -7.87
N ARG A 369 37.31 0.21 -8.90
CA ARG A 369 37.26 1.67 -8.79
C ARG A 369 35.91 2.17 -8.29
N PHE A 370 34.81 1.62 -8.82
CA PHE A 370 33.46 1.95 -8.39
C PHE A 370 33.22 1.62 -6.91
N ARG A 371 33.62 0.44 -6.45
CA ARG A 371 33.46 0.04 -5.05
C ARG A 371 34.31 0.86 -4.09
N LEU A 372 35.56 1.21 -4.46
CA LEU A 372 36.42 2.07 -3.66
C LEU A 372 35.84 3.47 -3.46
N ALA A 373 35.15 4.02 -4.46
CA ALA A 373 34.50 5.33 -4.40
C ALA A 373 33.23 5.36 -3.54
N SER A 374 32.77 4.21 -3.03
CA SER A 374 31.50 4.12 -2.27
C SER A 374 31.61 4.79 -0.90
N LYS A 375 30.55 5.47 -0.48
CA LYS A 375 30.39 5.99 0.89
C LYS A 375 30.25 4.88 1.94
N LYS A 376 29.80 3.67 1.53
CA LYS A 376 29.56 2.53 2.42
C LYS A 376 30.85 1.74 2.62
N GLU A 377 31.31 1.61 3.86
CA GLU A 377 32.51 0.87 4.21
C GLU A 377 32.47 -0.61 3.74
N ALA A 378 31.33 -1.29 3.95
CA ALA A 378 31.15 -2.67 3.50
C ALA A 378 31.36 -2.82 1.98
N THR A 379 30.92 -1.86 1.17
CA THR A 379 31.16 -1.87 -0.28
C THR A 379 32.63 -1.65 -0.61
N ARG A 380 33.33 -0.73 0.09
CA ARG A 380 34.77 -0.50 -0.11
C ARG A 380 35.60 -1.74 0.21
N LYS A 381 35.31 -2.45 1.30
CA LYS A 381 35.97 -3.72 1.64
C LYS A 381 35.83 -4.76 0.53
N TYR A 382 34.67 -4.80 -0.13
CA TYR A 382 34.42 -5.74 -1.23
C TYR A 382 35.14 -5.37 -2.55
N ALA A 383 35.86 -4.26 -2.60
CA ALA A 383 36.73 -3.92 -3.71
C ALA A 383 37.99 -4.82 -3.83
N GLU A 384 38.28 -5.63 -2.81
CA GLU A 384 39.33 -6.67 -2.85
C GLU A 384 38.92 -7.88 -3.72
N LEU A 385 37.61 -8.11 -3.92
CA LEU A 385 37.05 -9.17 -4.75
C LEU A 385 36.21 -8.58 -5.89
N PRO A 386 36.79 -7.78 -6.80
CA PRO A 386 36.02 -7.00 -7.77
C PRO A 386 35.39 -7.86 -8.87
N PHE A 387 35.87 -9.08 -9.06
CA PHE A 387 35.35 -10.06 -10.03
C PHE A 387 34.12 -10.81 -9.54
N LEU A 388 33.79 -10.73 -8.24
CA LEU A 388 32.61 -11.38 -7.67
C LEU A 388 31.44 -10.40 -7.50
N PHE A 389 30.21 -10.90 -7.59
CA PHE A 389 29.05 -10.19 -7.12
C PHE A 389 29.16 -9.99 -5.60
N MET A 390 28.68 -8.86 -5.09
CA MET A 390 28.77 -8.55 -3.67
C MET A 390 27.92 -9.51 -2.82
N GLU A 391 26.77 -9.94 -3.34
CA GLU A 391 25.94 -10.93 -2.69
C GLU A 391 25.60 -12.05 -3.68
N ILE A 392 26.08 -13.25 -3.37
CA ILE A 392 25.89 -14.47 -4.16
C ILE A 392 24.88 -15.37 -3.45
N ARG A 393 23.76 -15.63 -4.12
CA ARG A 393 22.66 -16.46 -3.61
C ARG A 393 22.14 -17.42 -4.67
N GLN A 394 22.90 -17.66 -5.73
CA GLN A 394 22.49 -18.47 -6.85
C GLN A 394 22.17 -19.92 -6.41
N PRO A 395 20.99 -20.45 -6.73
CA PRO A 395 20.62 -21.84 -6.45
C PRO A 395 21.52 -22.83 -7.20
N LYS A 396 21.73 -24.00 -6.60
CA LYS A 396 22.50 -25.12 -7.21
C LYS A 396 21.63 -26.12 -7.96
N ARG A 397 20.31 -26.02 -7.82
CA ARG A 397 19.29 -26.85 -8.50
C ARG A 397 18.31 -25.94 -9.26
N PRO A 398 17.53 -26.49 -10.19
CA PRO A 398 16.48 -25.74 -10.84
C PRO A 398 15.59 -25.01 -9.84
N TYR A 399 15.16 -23.81 -10.20
CA TYR A 399 14.42 -22.95 -9.29
C TYR A 399 13.29 -22.20 -9.98
N LEU A 400 12.25 -21.85 -9.21
CA LEU A 400 11.17 -20.99 -9.64
C LEU A 400 11.52 -19.53 -9.32
N ALA A 401 11.42 -18.65 -10.32
CA ALA A 401 11.65 -17.22 -10.18
C ALA A 401 10.35 -16.42 -10.16
N ILE A 402 10.22 -15.52 -9.18
CA ILE A 402 9.07 -14.65 -8.95
C ILE A 402 9.52 -13.20 -9.02
N PRO A 403 8.92 -12.30 -9.82
CA PRO A 403 9.29 -10.89 -9.86
C PRO A 403 8.94 -10.18 -8.56
N GLU A 404 9.88 -9.34 -8.07
CA GLU A 404 9.66 -8.48 -6.89
C GLU A 404 8.52 -7.50 -7.13
N VAL A 405 8.41 -6.98 -8.35
CA VAL A 405 7.38 -6.01 -8.73
C VAL A 405 6.59 -6.55 -9.92
N SER A 406 5.26 -6.53 -9.79
CA SER A 406 4.33 -6.91 -10.85
C SER A 406 3.15 -5.94 -10.91
N SER A 407 2.70 -5.61 -12.12
CA SER A 407 1.58 -4.68 -12.33
C SER A 407 0.31 -5.16 -11.64
N ILE A 408 -0.41 -4.21 -11.02
CA ILE A 408 -1.72 -4.44 -10.42
C ILE A 408 -2.76 -4.94 -11.44
N ASN A 409 -2.58 -4.59 -12.71
CA ASN A 409 -3.47 -4.97 -13.80
C ASN A 409 -3.33 -6.46 -14.21
N ARG A 410 -2.30 -7.15 -13.72
CA ARG A 410 -2.15 -8.59 -14.01
C ARG A 410 -3.03 -9.42 -13.09
N LYS A 411 -3.78 -10.34 -13.70
CA LYS A 411 -4.62 -11.26 -12.92
C LYS A 411 -3.78 -12.23 -12.09
N TYR A 412 -2.62 -12.63 -12.60
CA TYR A 412 -1.64 -13.50 -11.94
C TYR A 412 -0.24 -12.91 -12.07
N ILE A 413 0.63 -13.11 -11.08
CA ILE A 413 2.04 -12.69 -11.15
C ILE A 413 2.79 -13.68 -12.06
N PRO A 414 3.41 -13.24 -13.17
CA PRO A 414 4.18 -14.13 -14.03
C PRO A 414 5.38 -14.72 -13.29
N MET A 415 5.52 -16.05 -13.35
CA MET A 415 6.63 -16.80 -12.76
C MET A 415 7.16 -17.80 -13.78
N SER A 416 8.44 -18.16 -13.69
CA SER A 416 9.05 -19.16 -14.61
C SER A 416 10.11 -19.97 -13.88
N PHE A 417 10.31 -21.21 -14.34
CA PHE A 417 11.42 -22.05 -13.91
C PHE A 417 12.70 -21.71 -14.68
N PHE A 418 13.82 -21.86 -14.03
CA PHE A 418 15.15 -21.66 -14.59
C PHE A 418 16.14 -22.69 -14.10
N GLU A 419 17.11 -22.99 -14.94
CA GLU A 419 18.26 -23.80 -14.60
C GLU A 419 19.30 -22.99 -13.79
N PRO A 420 20.17 -23.63 -12.99
CA PRO A 420 21.16 -22.96 -12.15
C PRO A 420 22.14 -22.05 -12.88
N ASN A 421 22.36 -22.28 -14.18
CA ASN A 421 23.26 -21.47 -15.03
C ASN A 421 22.65 -20.11 -15.45
N VAL A 422 21.37 -19.90 -15.24
CA VAL A 422 20.70 -18.59 -15.42
C VAL A 422 20.81 -17.81 -14.13
N ILE A 423 21.56 -16.71 -14.15
CA ILE A 423 21.85 -15.90 -12.97
C ILE A 423 20.75 -14.86 -12.76
N THR A 424 20.20 -14.78 -11.55
CA THR A 424 19.16 -13.80 -11.24
C THR A 424 19.69 -12.59 -10.49
N ASN A 425 19.08 -11.43 -10.71
CA ASN A 425 19.32 -10.26 -9.88
C ASN A 425 18.33 -10.16 -8.68
N SER A 426 18.59 -9.21 -7.80
CA SER A 426 17.80 -8.98 -6.59
C SER A 426 16.34 -8.54 -6.81
N LYS A 427 15.95 -8.28 -8.06
CA LYS A 427 14.56 -7.97 -8.43
C LYS A 427 13.71 -9.22 -8.71
N LEU A 428 14.33 -10.39 -8.54
CA LEU A 428 13.64 -11.67 -8.51
C LEU A 428 13.76 -12.33 -7.13
N ARG A 429 12.76 -13.13 -6.82
CA ARG A 429 12.74 -14.07 -5.70
C ARG A 429 12.91 -15.46 -6.28
N MET A 430 13.67 -16.32 -5.61
CA MET A 430 13.98 -17.66 -6.08
C MET A 430 13.52 -18.71 -5.07
N ILE A 431 12.93 -19.79 -5.57
CA ILE A 431 12.53 -20.94 -4.76
C ILE A 431 13.23 -22.17 -5.36
N GLU A 432 14.34 -22.56 -4.73
CA GLU A 432 15.12 -23.73 -5.15
C GLU A 432 14.33 -25.01 -4.92
N GLY A 433 14.33 -25.91 -5.90
CA GLY A 433 13.66 -27.19 -5.82
C GLY A 433 12.13 -27.12 -5.84
N ALA A 434 11.55 -25.97 -6.21
CA ALA A 434 10.12 -25.87 -6.47
C ALA A 434 9.73 -26.79 -7.64
N ASN A 435 8.56 -27.45 -7.51
CA ASN A 435 7.99 -28.31 -8.54
C ASN A 435 6.70 -27.72 -9.11
N LEU A 436 6.05 -28.44 -10.02
CA LEU A 436 4.80 -28.03 -10.68
C LEU A 436 3.66 -27.76 -9.69
N TYR A 437 3.58 -28.50 -8.57
CA TYR A 437 2.59 -28.23 -7.53
C TYR A 437 2.81 -26.88 -6.87
N HIS A 438 4.06 -26.56 -6.48
CA HIS A 438 4.39 -25.27 -5.89
C HIS A 438 4.09 -24.11 -6.87
N PHE A 439 4.46 -24.26 -8.13
CA PHE A 439 4.13 -23.30 -9.18
C PHE A 439 2.61 -23.14 -9.31
N GLY A 440 1.86 -24.24 -9.36
CA GLY A 440 0.40 -24.21 -9.49
C GLY A 440 -0.28 -23.47 -8.34
N VAL A 441 0.13 -23.75 -7.09
CA VAL A 441 -0.42 -23.04 -5.93
C VAL A 441 -0.12 -21.54 -5.99
N LEU A 442 1.12 -21.15 -6.33
CA LEU A 442 1.54 -19.74 -6.43
C LEU A 442 0.92 -19.00 -7.64
N GLN A 443 0.55 -19.71 -8.69
CA GLN A 443 -0.12 -19.17 -9.89
C GLN A 443 -1.65 -19.17 -9.78
N SER A 444 -2.22 -19.49 -8.62
CA SER A 444 -3.66 -19.61 -8.43
C SER A 444 -4.33 -18.31 -7.94
N ALA A 445 -5.65 -18.25 -8.09
CA ALA A 445 -6.50 -17.20 -7.53
C ALA A 445 -6.38 -17.15 -5.99
N MET A 446 -6.16 -18.28 -5.31
CA MET A 446 -5.98 -18.33 -3.86
C MET A 446 -4.77 -17.52 -3.42
N HIS A 447 -3.60 -17.76 -4.03
CA HIS A 447 -2.39 -17.00 -3.74
C HIS A 447 -2.49 -15.53 -4.18
N MET A 448 -3.15 -15.27 -5.32
CA MET A 448 -3.35 -13.89 -5.78
C MET A 448 -4.28 -13.10 -4.87
N THR A 449 -5.33 -13.73 -4.32
CA THR A 449 -6.22 -13.11 -3.33
C THR A 449 -5.44 -12.70 -2.07
N TRP A 450 -4.60 -13.59 -1.54
CA TRP A 450 -3.68 -13.29 -0.46
C TRP A 450 -2.74 -12.14 -0.82
N THR A 451 -2.06 -12.26 -1.96
CA THR A 451 -1.07 -11.27 -2.41
C THR A 451 -1.70 -9.88 -2.59
N ARG A 452 -2.89 -9.78 -3.21
CA ARG A 452 -3.59 -8.50 -3.37
C ARG A 452 -3.85 -7.80 -2.06
N GLN A 453 -4.10 -8.54 -1.00
CA GLN A 453 -4.47 -7.98 0.30
C GLN A 453 -3.27 -7.63 1.16
N VAL A 454 -2.29 -8.54 1.31
CA VAL A 454 -1.20 -8.37 2.29
C VAL A 454 0.07 -7.75 1.71
N CYS A 455 0.21 -7.78 0.38
CA CYS A 455 1.41 -7.31 -0.30
C CYS A 455 1.57 -5.79 -0.20
N GLY A 456 2.79 -5.33 0.08
CA GLY A 456 3.14 -3.92 -0.07
C GLY A 456 3.01 -3.46 -1.53
N ARG A 457 3.04 -2.14 -1.74
CA ARG A 457 2.95 -1.54 -3.06
C ARG A 457 4.18 -0.69 -3.36
N LEU A 458 4.58 -0.72 -4.63
CA LEU A 458 5.48 0.27 -5.21
C LEU A 458 4.65 1.11 -6.19
N ARG A 459 4.23 2.31 -5.77
CA ARG A 459 3.15 3.06 -6.41
C ARG A 459 1.83 2.25 -6.37
N LEU A 460 1.33 1.78 -7.51
CA LEU A 460 0.16 0.90 -7.61
C LEU A 460 0.53 -0.58 -7.68
N ASP A 461 1.74 -0.91 -8.15
CA ASP A 461 2.17 -2.26 -8.45
C ASP A 461 2.44 -3.09 -7.19
N PHE A 462 2.21 -4.39 -7.26
CA PHE A 462 2.53 -5.33 -6.20
C PHE A 462 4.05 -5.36 -5.93
N GLN A 463 4.46 -5.15 -4.69
CA GLN A 463 5.84 -5.35 -4.24
C GLN A 463 5.94 -6.66 -3.45
N TYR A 464 6.11 -7.76 -4.15
CA TYR A 464 6.15 -9.11 -3.58
C TYR A 464 7.34 -9.28 -2.64
N SER A 465 7.08 -9.60 -1.38
CA SER A 465 8.12 -9.80 -0.36
C SER A 465 8.14 -11.25 0.16
N ASN A 466 9.33 -11.72 0.53
CA ASN A 466 9.50 -13.03 1.15
C ASN A 466 8.79 -13.09 2.50
N ASP A 467 9.05 -12.10 3.33
CA ASP A 467 8.76 -12.03 4.77
C ASP A 467 7.31 -11.69 5.11
N VAL A 468 6.57 -11.02 4.21
CA VAL A 468 5.16 -10.71 4.41
C VAL A 468 4.27 -11.60 3.56
N VAL A 469 4.56 -11.71 2.24
CA VAL A 469 3.65 -12.41 1.32
C VAL A 469 3.86 -13.92 1.36
N TYR A 470 5.07 -14.37 1.00
CA TYR A 470 5.34 -15.80 0.82
C TYR A 470 5.40 -16.58 2.14
N ASN A 471 6.19 -16.07 3.09
CA ASN A 471 6.42 -16.78 4.36
C ASN A 471 5.19 -16.82 5.27
N ASN A 472 4.21 -15.94 5.05
CA ASN A 472 2.94 -15.96 5.77
C ASN A 472 1.80 -16.60 4.97
N PHE A 473 2.02 -16.98 3.71
CA PHE A 473 0.98 -17.62 2.92
C PHE A 473 0.58 -18.96 3.53
N VAL A 474 -0.73 -19.15 3.64
CA VAL A 474 -1.31 -20.39 4.17
C VAL A 474 -1.40 -21.40 3.05
N TRP A 475 -0.42 -22.27 2.95
CA TRP A 475 -0.42 -23.37 1.99
C TRP A 475 -1.47 -24.42 2.33
N PRO A 476 -1.95 -25.22 1.34
CA PRO A 476 -2.81 -26.37 1.64
C PRO A 476 -2.12 -27.31 2.63
N GLN A 477 -2.81 -27.67 3.70
CA GLN A 477 -2.30 -28.60 4.71
C GLN A 477 -2.72 -30.02 4.34
N ASP A 478 -1.76 -30.91 4.22
CA ASP A 478 -1.97 -32.34 3.93
C ASP A 478 -2.91 -32.61 2.74
N PRO A 479 -2.66 -31.96 1.56
CA PRO A 479 -3.50 -32.19 0.39
C PRO A 479 -3.40 -33.66 -0.04
N ARG A 480 -4.51 -34.25 -0.47
CA ARG A 480 -4.51 -35.61 -0.97
C ARG A 480 -3.58 -35.75 -2.18
N HIS A 481 -2.88 -36.85 -2.30
CA HIS A 481 -1.96 -37.10 -3.41
C HIS A 481 -2.61 -36.86 -4.79
N GLN A 482 -3.88 -37.28 -4.97
CA GLN A 482 -4.64 -37.05 -6.19
C GLN A 482 -4.84 -35.55 -6.51
N ASP A 483 -5.12 -34.71 -5.48
CA ASP A 483 -5.29 -33.26 -5.68
C ASP A 483 -3.97 -32.59 -6.04
N VAL A 484 -2.85 -33.03 -5.45
CA VAL A 484 -1.49 -32.61 -5.84
C VAL A 484 -1.19 -32.92 -7.30
N GLN A 485 -1.55 -34.13 -7.77
CA GLN A 485 -1.37 -34.52 -9.17
C GLN A 485 -2.23 -33.68 -10.13
N ILE A 486 -3.49 -33.37 -9.76
CA ILE A 486 -4.39 -32.54 -10.56
C ILE A 486 -3.83 -31.12 -10.67
N VAL A 487 -3.35 -30.53 -9.58
CA VAL A 487 -2.73 -29.20 -9.57
C VAL A 487 -1.46 -29.21 -10.44
N SER A 488 -0.60 -30.22 -10.30
CA SER A 488 0.64 -30.34 -11.09
C SER A 488 0.36 -30.44 -12.59
N LYS A 489 -0.64 -31.23 -12.98
CA LYS A 489 -1.05 -31.35 -14.39
C LYS A 489 -1.64 -30.05 -14.95
N ALA A 490 -2.46 -29.34 -14.18
CA ALA A 490 -2.99 -28.03 -14.58
C ALA A 490 -1.88 -26.97 -14.67
N ALA A 491 -0.87 -27.04 -13.82
CA ALA A 491 0.31 -26.21 -13.88
C ALA A 491 1.17 -26.47 -15.12
N GLU A 492 1.38 -27.72 -15.48
CA GLU A 492 2.06 -28.15 -16.70
C GLU A 492 1.34 -27.66 -17.96
N GLU A 493 0.01 -27.74 -17.99
CA GLU A 493 -0.82 -27.23 -19.07
C GLU A 493 -0.60 -25.72 -19.29
N ILE A 494 -0.52 -24.91 -18.22
CA ILE A 494 -0.23 -23.47 -18.31
C ILE A 494 1.13 -23.24 -18.96
N LEU A 495 2.17 -23.99 -18.57
CA LEU A 495 3.50 -23.85 -19.16
C LEU A 495 3.50 -24.25 -20.64
N ALA A 496 2.84 -25.36 -21.00
CA ALA A 496 2.71 -25.81 -22.36
C ALA A 496 1.96 -24.80 -23.27
N ILE A 497 0.90 -24.16 -22.76
CA ILE A 497 0.18 -23.11 -23.50
C ILE A 497 1.09 -21.89 -23.71
N ARG A 498 1.89 -21.48 -22.71
CA ARG A 498 2.85 -20.37 -22.88
C ARG A 498 3.85 -20.65 -24.01
N GLU A 499 4.34 -21.88 -24.11
CA GLU A 499 5.26 -22.30 -25.19
C GLU A 499 4.64 -22.25 -26.58
N GLN A 500 3.31 -22.36 -26.70
CA GLN A 500 2.58 -22.21 -27.95
C GLN A 500 2.52 -20.76 -28.45
N HIS A 501 2.91 -19.78 -27.61
CA HIS A 501 2.97 -18.35 -27.93
C HIS A 501 4.40 -17.80 -27.94
N PRO A 502 5.34 -18.33 -28.74
CA PRO A 502 6.77 -18.01 -28.63
C PRO A 502 7.15 -16.57 -29.01
N ARG A 503 6.22 -15.81 -29.61
CA ARG A 503 6.41 -14.40 -29.97
C ARG A 503 5.85 -13.43 -28.92
N SER A 504 5.21 -13.93 -27.89
CA SER A 504 4.59 -13.13 -26.84
C SER A 504 5.41 -13.19 -25.56
N SER A 505 5.75 -12.04 -25.03
CA SER A 505 6.38 -11.94 -23.70
C SER A 505 5.38 -12.32 -22.61
N LEU A 506 5.87 -12.57 -21.37
CA LEU A 506 4.97 -12.75 -20.23
C LEU A 506 4.15 -11.47 -19.94
N ALA A 507 4.66 -10.30 -20.35
CA ALA A 507 3.89 -9.05 -20.27
C ALA A 507 2.63 -9.13 -21.11
N ASP A 508 2.75 -9.62 -22.34
CA ASP A 508 1.64 -9.76 -23.30
C ASP A 508 0.67 -10.86 -22.88
N LEU A 509 1.19 -12.03 -22.50
CA LEU A 509 0.39 -13.19 -22.07
C LEU A 509 -0.43 -12.92 -20.80
N TYR A 510 0.02 -12.03 -19.93
CA TYR A 510 -0.65 -11.69 -18.66
C TYR A 510 -1.22 -10.28 -18.64
N ASP A 511 -1.32 -9.62 -19.79
CA ASP A 511 -2.07 -8.37 -19.90
C ASP A 511 -3.57 -8.62 -19.70
N LEU A 512 -4.25 -7.73 -18.99
CA LEU A 512 -5.66 -7.89 -18.65
C LEU A 512 -6.57 -7.95 -19.88
N LEU A 513 -6.20 -7.24 -20.95
CA LEU A 513 -7.00 -7.12 -22.19
C LEU A 513 -6.54 -8.09 -23.28
N ALA A 514 -5.27 -8.52 -23.25
CA ALA A 514 -4.65 -9.30 -24.32
C ALA A 514 -4.38 -10.77 -23.94
N MET A 515 -4.66 -11.19 -22.71
CA MET A 515 -4.45 -12.56 -22.26
C MET A 515 -5.19 -13.57 -23.16
N PRO A 516 -4.50 -14.55 -23.78
CA PRO A 516 -5.13 -15.56 -24.61
C PRO A 516 -6.22 -16.33 -23.86
N LYS A 517 -7.31 -16.67 -24.57
CA LYS A 517 -8.46 -17.34 -23.97
C LYS A 517 -8.11 -18.73 -23.42
N ASP A 518 -7.30 -19.50 -24.15
CA ASP A 518 -6.81 -20.81 -23.73
C ASP A 518 -6.00 -20.74 -22.44
N LEU A 519 -5.10 -19.75 -22.32
CA LEU A 519 -4.32 -19.50 -21.12
C LEU A 519 -5.23 -19.09 -19.94
N LEU A 520 -6.21 -18.22 -20.18
CA LEU A 520 -7.18 -17.82 -19.15
C LEU A 520 -8.01 -19.02 -18.66
N ASP A 521 -8.44 -19.89 -19.58
CA ASP A 521 -9.25 -21.06 -19.22
C ASP A 521 -8.40 -22.13 -18.50
N ALA A 522 -7.12 -22.28 -18.84
CA ALA A 522 -6.18 -23.12 -18.10
C ALA A 522 -5.99 -22.62 -16.67
N HIS A 523 -5.82 -21.30 -16.47
CA HIS A 523 -5.77 -20.71 -15.13
C HIS A 523 -7.05 -20.94 -14.33
N LYS A 524 -8.25 -20.83 -14.94
CA LYS A 524 -9.51 -21.16 -14.26
C LYS A 524 -9.59 -22.63 -13.82
N ARG A 525 -9.02 -23.56 -14.61
CA ARG A 525 -8.91 -24.98 -14.22
C ARG A 525 -7.95 -25.14 -13.03
N LEU A 526 -6.79 -24.48 -13.09
CA LEU A 526 -5.85 -24.47 -12.00
C LEU A 526 -6.45 -23.89 -10.72
N ASP A 527 -7.17 -22.77 -10.79
CA ASP A 527 -7.82 -22.14 -9.65
C ASP A 527 -8.76 -23.12 -8.93
N LYS A 528 -9.61 -23.83 -9.70
CA LYS A 528 -10.52 -24.86 -9.15
C LYS A 528 -9.76 -26.02 -8.52
N ALA A 529 -8.65 -26.46 -9.14
CA ALA A 529 -7.82 -27.53 -8.62
C ALA A 529 -7.17 -27.15 -7.28
N VAL A 530 -6.63 -25.94 -7.20
CA VAL A 530 -6.02 -25.43 -5.96
C VAL A 530 -7.06 -25.20 -4.87
N ASP A 531 -8.22 -24.63 -5.19
CA ASP A 531 -9.32 -24.43 -4.23
C ASP A 531 -9.70 -25.76 -3.55
N ARG A 532 -9.74 -26.86 -4.29
CA ARG A 532 -10.05 -28.20 -3.78
C ARG A 532 -9.00 -28.76 -2.81
N CYS A 533 -7.74 -28.30 -2.90
CA CYS A 533 -6.70 -28.64 -1.91
C CYS A 533 -6.98 -28.02 -0.54
N TYR A 534 -7.78 -26.96 -0.46
CA TYR A 534 -8.15 -26.32 0.81
C TYR A 534 -9.47 -26.83 1.39
N ARG A 535 -10.49 -27.00 0.54
CA ARG A 535 -11.80 -27.55 0.93
C ARG A 535 -12.56 -28.13 -0.28
N ARG A 536 -13.55 -28.98 -0.01
CA ARG A 536 -14.37 -29.61 -1.08
C ARG A 536 -15.36 -28.64 -1.71
N GLU A 537 -15.96 -27.77 -0.90
CA GLU A 537 -16.91 -26.76 -1.34
C GLU A 537 -16.21 -25.66 -2.13
N ALA A 538 -16.79 -25.30 -3.28
CA ALA A 538 -16.21 -24.27 -4.13
C ALA A 538 -16.25 -22.88 -3.47
N PHE A 539 -15.18 -22.13 -3.58
CA PHE A 539 -15.19 -20.71 -3.24
C PHE A 539 -15.93 -19.90 -4.31
N LYS A 540 -16.91 -19.10 -3.91
CA LYS A 540 -17.72 -18.30 -4.85
C LYS A 540 -17.03 -17.00 -5.24
N THR A 541 -16.26 -16.42 -4.32
CA THR A 541 -15.64 -15.09 -4.48
C THR A 541 -14.21 -15.05 -3.90
N ASP A 542 -13.41 -14.06 -4.31
CA ASP A 542 -12.11 -13.80 -3.72
C ASP A 542 -12.24 -13.33 -2.25
N ALA A 543 -13.31 -12.63 -1.89
CA ALA A 543 -13.60 -12.26 -0.51
C ALA A 543 -13.77 -13.49 0.40
N GLU A 544 -14.43 -14.54 -0.10
CA GLU A 544 -14.59 -15.80 0.63
C GLU A 544 -13.24 -16.54 0.79
N ARG A 545 -12.40 -16.56 -0.27
CA ARG A 545 -11.03 -17.11 -0.18
C ARG A 545 -10.20 -16.35 0.87
N LEU A 546 -10.29 -15.03 0.86
CA LEU A 546 -9.52 -14.19 1.79
C LEU A 546 -9.93 -14.41 3.25
N ARG A 547 -11.23 -14.45 3.53
CA ARG A 547 -11.75 -14.74 4.87
C ARG A 547 -11.25 -16.10 5.36
N PHE A 548 -11.37 -17.13 4.54
CA PHE A 548 -10.85 -18.46 4.83
C PHE A 548 -9.35 -18.45 5.12
N LEU A 549 -8.55 -17.75 4.32
CA LEU A 549 -7.10 -17.66 4.53
C LEU A 549 -6.76 -16.96 5.85
N PHE A 550 -7.48 -15.89 6.21
CA PHE A 550 -7.27 -15.20 7.49
C PHE A 550 -7.65 -16.06 8.68
N GLU A 551 -8.79 -16.76 8.64
CA GLU A 551 -9.19 -17.71 9.69
C GLU A 551 -8.13 -18.80 9.89
N ARG A 552 -7.62 -19.37 8.80
CA ARG A 552 -6.56 -20.38 8.86
C ARG A 552 -5.23 -19.82 9.34
N TYR A 553 -4.88 -18.60 8.93
CA TYR A 553 -3.68 -17.91 9.40
C TYR A 553 -3.70 -17.71 10.92
N ILE A 554 -4.83 -17.22 11.45
CA ILE A 554 -5.03 -17.03 12.90
C ILE A 554 -4.87 -18.36 13.63
N ALA A 555 -5.54 -19.42 13.15
CA ALA A 555 -5.46 -20.74 13.76
C ALA A 555 -4.03 -21.30 13.79
N LEU A 556 -3.26 -21.16 12.71
CA LEU A 556 -1.87 -21.61 12.62
C LEU A 556 -0.95 -20.82 13.54
N THR A 557 -1.10 -19.49 13.57
CA THR A 557 -0.25 -18.64 14.41
C THR A 557 -0.59 -18.75 15.90
N ALA A 558 -1.84 -19.01 16.26
CA ALA A 558 -2.22 -19.30 17.63
C ALA A 558 -1.61 -20.62 18.16
N SER A 559 -1.42 -21.63 17.28
CA SER A 559 -0.77 -22.89 17.64
C SER A 559 0.73 -22.75 17.89
N GLU A 560 1.41 -21.80 17.19
CA GLU A 560 2.84 -21.50 17.41
C GLU A 560 3.10 -20.73 18.72
N ALA A 561 2.10 -19.99 19.22
CA ALA A 561 2.23 -19.20 20.45
C ALA A 561 2.01 -20.03 21.73
N LYS A 562 1.59 -21.28 21.61
CA LYS A 562 1.54 -22.21 22.77
C LYS A 562 2.92 -22.82 22.96
N PRO A 563 3.53 -22.67 24.17
CA PRO A 563 4.87 -23.20 24.48
C PRO A 563 4.92 -24.73 24.44
#